data_4d2855e21c2852759f5d326bb92bec30
#
_entry.id   4d2855e21c2852759f5d326bb92bec30
#
_cell.length_a   1.000
_cell.length_b   1.000
_cell.length_c   1.000
_cell.angle_alpha   90.00
_cell.angle_beta   90.00
_cell.angle_gamma   90.00
#
_symmetry.space_group_name_H-M   'P 1'
#
loop_
_entity.id
_entity.type
_entity.pdbx_description
1 polymer ?
#
loop_
_entity_poly.entity_id
_entity_poly.type
_entity_poly.pdbx_seq_one_letter_code
_entity_poly.pdbx_strand_id
1 'polypeptide(L)'
;MSAQAQAAARQYAVQNAISARGLTRVFGKVRAVDGIDLDIPRAGIYGFLGPNGSGKSTTIRMLCGLLQPTSGTVNVLGHAMPRDAEQLRTRLGYMTQKFSLWDDLTVHENLQFMGQVFGLPAARRRNRIDAAAAEFNLEQLFSQRAGTLSGGQRQRLALAAATLHEPELLLLDEPTSAVDPQSRRDFWESLFALVTRGVTILVSTHYMDEAERCHQLAILANGKLVAQGAPPRLMTDIAARVVEVEAIDTAAARHALLADPAVLSVAQLGTRLHVLLDPAQQEPADRIAARLRAAGVEGESTLVRASLEDVFVAATGFGRTQGDRAGG
;
A
#
# COMPACT_ATOMS: atom_id res chain seq x y z
N MET A 1 -34.87 0.46 6.43
CA MET A 1 -34.21 0.45 5.08
C MET A 1 -35.16 -0.24 4.13
N SER A 2 -35.45 0.36 2.96
CA SER A 2 -36.34 -0.24 1.96
C SER A 2 -35.72 -1.49 1.32
N ALA A 3 -36.54 -2.43 0.82
CA ALA A 3 -36.06 -3.64 0.09
C ALA A 3 -35.18 -3.26 -1.13
N GLN A 4 -35.46 -2.13 -1.77
CA GLN A 4 -34.64 -1.57 -2.86
C GLN A 4 -33.24 -1.12 -2.40
N ALA A 5 -33.13 -0.51 -1.22
CA ALA A 5 -31.84 -0.13 -0.63
C ALA A 5 -31.01 -1.37 -0.23
N GLN A 6 -31.67 -2.44 0.21
CA GLN A 6 -31.00 -3.72 0.50
C GLN A 6 -30.57 -4.46 -0.77
N ALA A 7 -31.36 -4.43 -1.83
CA ALA A 7 -31.00 -5.01 -3.12
C ALA A 7 -29.83 -4.24 -3.78
N ALA A 8 -29.86 -2.90 -3.78
CA ALA A 8 -28.78 -2.08 -4.27
C ALA A 8 -27.48 -2.29 -3.47
N ALA A 9 -27.57 -2.37 -2.13
CA ALA A 9 -26.42 -2.67 -1.26
C ALA A 9 -25.86 -4.09 -1.53
N ARG A 10 -26.71 -5.08 -1.81
CA ARG A 10 -26.26 -6.42 -2.22
C ARG A 10 -25.60 -6.42 -3.60
N GLN A 11 -26.15 -5.69 -4.56
CA GLN A 11 -25.58 -5.58 -5.90
C GLN A 11 -24.24 -4.84 -5.88
N TYR A 12 -24.10 -3.81 -5.05
CA TYR A 12 -22.83 -3.09 -4.81
C TYR A 12 -21.77 -3.97 -4.13
N ALA A 13 -22.19 -4.79 -3.16
CA ALA A 13 -21.33 -5.78 -2.49
C ALA A 13 -20.84 -6.91 -3.42
N VAL A 14 -21.57 -7.19 -4.50
CA VAL A 14 -21.18 -8.18 -5.52
C VAL A 14 -20.07 -7.62 -6.42
N GLN A 15 -19.99 -6.29 -6.60
CA GLN A 15 -18.95 -5.64 -7.42
C GLN A 15 -17.66 -5.40 -6.66
N ASN A 16 -17.70 -5.20 -5.33
CA ASN A 16 -16.53 -4.93 -4.51
C ASN A 16 -16.10 -6.19 -3.73
N ALA A 17 -14.78 -6.41 -3.69
CA ALA A 17 -14.19 -7.42 -2.81
C ALA A 17 -14.22 -6.97 -1.34
N ILE A 18 -14.03 -5.65 -1.11
CA ILE A 18 -14.08 -5.05 0.22
C ILE A 18 -14.91 -3.78 0.16
N SER A 19 -15.76 -3.58 1.18
CA SER A 19 -16.44 -2.31 1.45
C SER A 19 -16.37 -2.01 2.94
N ALA A 20 -15.90 -0.82 3.31
CA ALA A 20 -15.86 -0.34 4.69
C ALA A 20 -16.48 1.05 4.78
N ARG A 21 -17.17 1.35 5.90
CA ARG A 21 -17.79 2.66 6.15
C ARG A 21 -17.52 3.09 7.58
N GLY A 22 -16.97 4.29 7.73
CA GLY A 22 -16.64 4.89 9.01
C GLY A 22 -15.70 4.03 9.84
N LEU A 23 -14.85 3.22 9.19
CA LEU A 23 -14.00 2.25 9.86
C LEU A 23 -13.04 2.94 10.82
N THR A 24 -13.15 2.63 12.11
CA THR A 24 -12.36 3.29 13.16
C THR A 24 -11.77 2.27 14.12
N ARG A 25 -10.52 2.48 14.52
CA ARG A 25 -9.89 1.71 15.60
C ARG A 25 -9.12 2.61 16.55
N VAL A 26 -9.45 2.51 17.83
CA VAL A 26 -8.81 3.24 18.93
C VAL A 26 -8.11 2.26 19.87
N PHE A 27 -6.89 2.56 20.25
CA PHE A 27 -6.10 1.84 21.26
C PHE A 27 -5.77 2.82 22.40
N GLY A 28 -6.47 2.69 23.52
CA GLY A 28 -6.35 3.67 24.60
C GLY A 28 -6.68 5.09 24.13
N LYS A 29 -5.67 5.97 24.09
CA LYS A 29 -5.80 7.35 23.60
C LYS A 29 -5.44 7.53 22.11
N VAL A 30 -4.88 6.49 21.48
CA VAL A 30 -4.40 6.57 20.09
C VAL A 30 -5.50 6.10 19.13
N ARG A 31 -5.91 6.97 18.23
CA ARG A 31 -6.81 6.64 17.12
C ARG A 31 -5.97 6.19 15.92
N ALA A 32 -5.76 4.87 15.82
CA ALA A 32 -4.91 4.28 14.79
C ALA A 32 -5.57 4.26 13.40
N VAL A 33 -6.92 4.18 13.36
CA VAL A 33 -7.73 4.31 12.14
C VAL A 33 -8.91 5.19 12.48
N ASP A 34 -9.20 6.20 11.66
CA ASP A 34 -10.14 7.28 11.94
C ASP A 34 -11.13 7.51 10.80
N GLY A 35 -12.25 6.79 10.85
CA GLY A 35 -13.38 7.01 9.97
C GLY A 35 -13.12 6.70 8.50
N ILE A 36 -12.40 5.64 8.16
CA ILE A 36 -12.07 5.30 6.77
C ILE A 36 -13.29 4.73 6.06
N ASP A 37 -13.61 5.33 4.90
CA ASP A 37 -14.51 4.78 3.90
C ASP A 37 -13.69 4.20 2.75
N LEU A 38 -13.95 2.92 2.38
CA LEU A 38 -13.13 2.19 1.42
C LEU A 38 -14.00 1.27 0.57
N ASP A 39 -13.79 1.31 -0.74
CA ASP A 39 -14.34 0.34 -1.69
C ASP A 39 -13.21 -0.20 -2.57
N ILE A 40 -13.00 -1.52 -2.51
CA ILE A 40 -12.00 -2.21 -3.31
C ILE A 40 -12.71 -3.10 -4.31
N PRO A 41 -12.62 -2.80 -5.62
CA PRO A 41 -13.20 -3.63 -6.67
C PRO A 41 -12.49 -4.97 -6.78
N ARG A 42 -13.16 -5.95 -7.41
CA ARG A 42 -12.60 -7.29 -7.66
C ARG A 42 -11.56 -7.27 -8.78
N ALA A 43 -10.69 -8.29 -8.79
CA ALA A 43 -9.75 -8.62 -9.85
C ALA A 43 -8.76 -7.48 -10.17
N GLY A 44 -8.05 -7.01 -9.15
CA GLY A 44 -7.02 -5.99 -9.30
C GLY A 44 -6.10 -5.91 -8.08
N ILE A 45 -5.03 -5.13 -8.21
CA ILE A 45 -4.13 -4.80 -7.10
C ILE A 45 -4.50 -3.43 -6.57
N TYR A 46 -4.87 -3.38 -5.31
CA TYR A 46 -5.16 -2.15 -4.57
C TYR A 46 -4.05 -1.91 -3.54
N GLY A 47 -3.42 -0.74 -3.59
CA GLY A 47 -2.31 -0.39 -2.71
C GLY A 47 -2.73 0.49 -1.53
N PHE A 48 -2.32 0.15 -0.32
CA PHE A 48 -2.28 1.07 0.82
C PHE A 48 -0.90 1.71 0.91
N LEU A 49 -0.79 2.97 0.52
CA LEU A 49 0.42 3.75 0.62
C LEU A 49 0.40 4.63 1.88
N GLY A 50 1.48 4.69 2.61
CA GLY A 50 1.60 5.56 3.77
C GLY A 50 2.81 5.25 4.64
N PRO A 51 3.21 6.18 5.52
CA PRO A 51 4.35 5.98 6.41
C PRO A 51 4.03 4.93 7.48
N ASN A 52 5.04 4.52 8.23
CA ASN A 52 4.85 3.65 9.39
C ASN A 52 3.95 4.35 10.41
N GLY A 53 3.01 3.59 10.99
CA GLY A 53 2.03 4.12 11.93
C GLY A 53 0.83 4.83 11.29
N SER A 54 0.71 4.90 9.96
CA SER A 54 -0.45 5.53 9.29
C SER A 54 -1.76 4.75 9.38
N GLY A 55 -1.74 3.52 9.92
CA GLY A 55 -2.94 2.69 10.10
C GLY A 55 -3.08 1.53 9.10
N LYS A 56 -2.17 1.33 8.13
CA LYS A 56 -2.23 0.27 7.10
C LYS A 56 -2.45 -1.13 7.68
N SER A 57 -1.50 -1.61 8.50
CA SER A 57 -1.59 -2.96 9.11
C SER A 57 -2.79 -3.10 10.04
N THR A 58 -3.17 -2.04 10.76
CA THR A 58 -4.37 -2.03 11.61
C THR A 58 -5.64 -2.21 10.76
N THR A 59 -5.72 -1.51 9.63
CA THR A 59 -6.84 -1.65 8.68
C THR A 59 -6.87 -3.07 8.11
N ILE A 60 -5.75 -3.59 7.60
CA ILE A 60 -5.67 -4.96 7.06
C ILE A 60 -6.15 -6.01 8.10
N ARG A 61 -5.72 -5.89 9.37
CA ARG A 61 -6.15 -6.82 10.42
C ARG A 61 -7.65 -6.75 10.70
N MET A 62 -8.27 -5.58 10.60
CA MET A 62 -9.73 -5.45 10.71
C MET A 62 -10.44 -6.09 9.51
N LEU A 63 -9.89 -5.95 8.29
CA LEU A 63 -10.41 -6.59 7.08
C LEU A 63 -10.30 -8.12 7.14
N CYS A 64 -9.23 -8.67 7.75
CA CYS A 64 -9.09 -10.10 8.00
C CYS A 64 -10.01 -10.64 9.11
N GLY A 65 -10.67 -9.77 9.88
CA GLY A 65 -11.39 -10.16 11.09
C GLY A 65 -10.51 -10.52 12.28
N LEU A 66 -9.20 -10.29 12.20
CA LEU A 66 -8.23 -10.51 13.28
C LEU A 66 -8.28 -9.42 14.34
N LEU A 67 -8.89 -8.28 14.02
CA LEU A 67 -9.04 -7.15 14.92
C LEU A 67 -10.45 -6.58 14.79
N GLN A 68 -11.14 -6.42 15.92
CA GLN A 68 -12.46 -5.84 15.94
C GLN A 68 -12.38 -4.31 15.78
N PRO A 69 -13.17 -3.68 14.88
CA PRO A 69 -13.31 -2.22 14.82
C PRO A 69 -13.87 -1.66 16.13
N THR A 70 -13.48 -0.44 16.47
CA THR A 70 -14.13 0.32 17.57
C THR A 70 -15.50 0.84 17.12
N SER A 71 -15.59 1.26 15.83
CA SER A 71 -16.84 1.66 15.18
C SER A 71 -16.73 1.51 13.67
N GLY A 72 -17.85 1.67 12.97
CA GLY A 72 -17.94 1.49 11.52
C GLY A 72 -18.33 0.06 11.14
N THR A 73 -18.41 -0.18 9.84
CA THR A 73 -18.80 -1.48 9.27
C THR A 73 -17.80 -1.91 8.21
N VAL A 74 -17.59 -3.22 8.12
CA VAL A 74 -16.73 -3.85 7.12
C VAL A 74 -17.47 -5.04 6.50
N ASN A 75 -17.44 -5.12 5.18
CA ASN A 75 -17.88 -6.26 4.41
C ASN A 75 -16.73 -6.72 3.51
N VAL A 76 -16.39 -8.00 3.55
CA VAL A 76 -15.32 -8.62 2.75
C VAL A 76 -15.91 -9.82 2.03
N LEU A 77 -15.87 -9.84 0.70
CA LEU A 77 -16.44 -10.88 -0.16
C LEU A 77 -17.91 -11.22 0.17
N GLY A 78 -18.69 -10.22 0.60
CA GLY A 78 -20.09 -10.38 1.02
C GLY A 78 -20.30 -10.77 2.48
N HIS A 79 -19.23 -10.96 3.27
CA HIS A 79 -19.26 -11.32 4.68
C HIS A 79 -19.06 -10.11 5.59
N ALA A 80 -19.90 -9.97 6.62
CA ALA A 80 -19.78 -8.90 7.59
C ALA A 80 -18.69 -9.20 8.63
N MET A 81 -17.64 -8.38 8.68
CA MET A 81 -16.50 -8.58 9.57
C MET A 81 -16.71 -7.83 10.90
N PRO A 82 -16.25 -8.38 12.03
CA PRO A 82 -15.57 -9.69 12.18
C PRO A 82 -16.52 -10.88 12.39
N ARG A 83 -17.86 -10.67 12.35
CA ARG A 83 -18.88 -11.67 12.67
C ARG A 83 -18.73 -12.96 11.85
N ASP A 84 -18.48 -12.79 10.56
CA ASP A 84 -18.45 -13.89 9.59
C ASP A 84 -17.01 -14.32 9.22
N ALA A 85 -16.00 -13.97 10.06
CA ALA A 85 -14.59 -14.19 9.77
C ALA A 85 -14.23 -15.66 9.48
N GLU A 86 -14.86 -16.60 10.20
CA GLU A 86 -14.60 -18.04 10.00
C GLU A 86 -15.04 -18.51 8.59
N GLN A 87 -16.15 -17.99 8.08
CA GLN A 87 -16.63 -18.30 6.73
C GLN A 87 -15.72 -17.74 5.64
N LEU A 88 -15.01 -16.64 5.95
CA LEU A 88 -14.09 -15.99 5.03
C LEU A 88 -12.73 -16.71 4.95
N ARG A 89 -12.33 -17.44 6.00
CA ARG A 89 -10.98 -18.02 6.15
C ARG A 89 -10.51 -18.85 4.96
N THR A 90 -11.40 -19.59 4.32
CA THR A 90 -11.10 -20.43 3.14
C THR A 90 -11.09 -19.67 1.82
N ARG A 91 -11.47 -18.38 1.81
CA ARG A 91 -11.56 -17.53 0.63
C ARG A 91 -10.56 -16.37 0.68
N LEU A 92 -9.86 -16.20 1.81
CA LEU A 92 -8.91 -15.14 2.09
C LEU A 92 -7.51 -15.71 2.33
N GLY A 93 -6.51 -15.21 1.63
CA GLY A 93 -5.10 -15.38 1.97
C GLY A 93 -4.57 -14.15 2.71
N TYR A 94 -3.75 -14.35 3.71
CA TYR A 94 -3.14 -13.26 4.47
C TYR A 94 -1.64 -13.50 4.65
N MET A 95 -0.85 -12.52 4.29
CA MET A 95 0.58 -12.50 4.48
C MET A 95 0.95 -11.35 5.43
N THR A 96 1.51 -11.68 6.56
CA THR A 96 1.93 -10.73 7.59
C THR A 96 3.25 -10.07 7.24
N GLN A 97 3.51 -8.87 7.77
CA GLN A 97 4.77 -8.15 7.58
C GLN A 97 6.00 -8.97 8.02
N LYS A 98 5.89 -9.65 9.17
CA LYS A 98 6.94 -10.58 9.62
C LYS A 98 6.67 -11.97 9.08
N PHE A 99 7.72 -12.66 8.66
CA PHE A 99 7.60 -14.07 8.29
C PHE A 99 6.94 -14.87 9.42
N SER A 100 5.83 -15.54 9.11
CA SER A 100 4.96 -16.17 10.10
C SER A 100 4.91 -17.70 9.99
N LEU A 101 5.69 -18.26 9.08
CA LEU A 101 5.84 -19.71 8.94
C LEU A 101 6.95 -20.22 9.88
N TRP A 102 7.04 -21.54 10.06
CA TRP A 102 7.94 -22.17 11.01
C TRP A 102 9.36 -22.29 10.45
N ASP A 103 10.32 -21.63 11.06
CA ASP A 103 11.72 -21.62 10.67
C ASP A 103 12.38 -23.02 10.74
N ASP A 104 11.96 -23.85 11.70
CA ASP A 104 12.48 -25.19 11.91
C ASP A 104 11.92 -26.25 10.95
N LEU A 105 10.78 -25.95 10.32
CA LEU A 105 10.19 -26.82 9.30
C LEU A 105 10.80 -26.54 7.92
N THR A 106 10.85 -27.57 7.09
CA THR A 106 11.22 -27.43 5.69
C THR A 106 10.15 -26.68 4.91
N VAL A 107 10.49 -26.23 3.69
CA VAL A 107 9.53 -25.63 2.75
C VAL A 107 8.34 -26.55 2.55
N HIS A 108 8.59 -27.85 2.28
CA HIS A 108 7.51 -28.82 2.07
C HIS A 108 6.63 -29.01 3.30
N GLU A 109 7.21 -29.15 4.49
CA GLU A 109 6.47 -29.32 5.74
C GLU A 109 5.61 -28.07 6.08
N ASN A 110 6.14 -26.86 5.85
CA ASN A 110 5.36 -25.65 5.99
C ASN A 110 4.12 -25.64 5.07
N LEU A 111 4.28 -25.97 3.79
CA LEU A 111 3.17 -26.05 2.83
C LEU A 111 2.18 -27.17 3.19
N GLN A 112 2.68 -28.33 3.64
CA GLN A 112 1.85 -29.42 4.15
C GLN A 112 1.00 -28.97 5.33
N PHE A 113 1.61 -28.31 6.30
CA PHE A 113 0.93 -27.79 7.47
C PHE A 113 -0.15 -26.78 7.10
N MET A 114 0.20 -25.79 6.27
CA MET A 114 -0.77 -24.77 5.80
C MET A 114 -1.93 -25.39 5.03
N GLY A 115 -1.67 -26.39 4.18
CA GLY A 115 -2.72 -27.12 3.48
C GLY A 115 -3.68 -27.86 4.43
N GLN A 116 -3.18 -28.34 5.59
CA GLN A 116 -4.03 -28.92 6.65
C GLN A 116 -4.84 -27.84 7.37
N VAL A 117 -4.23 -26.70 7.70
CA VAL A 117 -4.92 -25.55 8.33
C VAL A 117 -6.09 -25.07 7.49
N PHE A 118 -5.92 -25.04 6.15
CA PHE A 118 -7.01 -24.69 5.22
C PHE A 118 -7.97 -25.84 4.93
N GLY A 119 -7.80 -27.02 5.55
CA GLY A 119 -8.71 -28.17 5.40
C GLY A 119 -8.63 -28.84 4.02
N LEU A 120 -7.52 -28.71 3.30
CA LEU A 120 -7.37 -29.35 1.99
C LEU A 120 -7.28 -30.87 2.12
N PRO A 121 -8.14 -31.66 1.42
CA PRO A 121 -8.04 -33.11 1.40
C PRO A 121 -6.67 -33.57 0.91
N ALA A 122 -6.17 -34.72 1.37
CA ALA A 122 -4.80 -35.16 1.15
C ALA A 122 -4.36 -35.17 -0.33
N ALA A 123 -5.21 -35.68 -1.23
CA ALA A 123 -4.92 -35.72 -2.67
C ALA A 123 -4.87 -34.30 -3.27
N ARG A 124 -5.85 -33.43 -2.98
CA ARG A 124 -5.85 -32.03 -3.43
C ARG A 124 -4.67 -31.26 -2.84
N ARG A 125 -4.36 -31.49 -1.57
CA ARG A 125 -3.23 -30.82 -0.90
C ARG A 125 -1.91 -31.11 -1.59
N ARG A 126 -1.61 -32.40 -1.94
CA ARG A 126 -0.41 -32.77 -2.67
C ARG A 126 -0.33 -32.02 -4.01
N ASN A 127 -1.37 -32.08 -4.82
CA ASN A 127 -1.41 -31.42 -6.12
C ASN A 127 -1.23 -29.90 -6.01
N ARG A 128 -1.81 -29.28 -4.96
CA ARG A 128 -1.70 -27.85 -4.73
C ARG A 128 -0.29 -27.46 -4.26
N ILE A 129 0.38 -28.29 -3.46
CA ILE A 129 1.75 -28.07 -3.03
C ILE A 129 2.69 -28.13 -4.23
N ASP A 130 2.57 -29.16 -5.08
CA ASP A 130 3.40 -29.31 -6.26
C ASP A 130 3.18 -28.13 -7.23
N ALA A 131 1.92 -27.73 -7.47
CA ALA A 131 1.60 -26.59 -8.32
C ALA A 131 2.16 -25.26 -7.75
N ALA A 132 2.01 -25.02 -6.45
CA ALA A 132 2.53 -23.82 -5.80
C ALA A 132 4.07 -23.80 -5.80
N ALA A 133 4.71 -24.95 -5.61
CA ALA A 133 6.16 -25.05 -5.66
C ALA A 133 6.71 -24.70 -7.06
N ALA A 134 6.09 -25.20 -8.11
CA ALA A 134 6.45 -24.86 -9.49
C ALA A 134 6.19 -23.37 -9.78
N GLU A 135 5.03 -22.84 -9.38
CA GLU A 135 4.63 -21.45 -9.61
C GLU A 135 5.60 -20.45 -8.95
N PHE A 136 6.01 -20.74 -7.71
CA PHE A 136 6.87 -19.83 -6.93
C PHE A 136 8.35 -20.24 -6.89
N ASN A 137 8.78 -21.17 -7.79
CA ASN A 137 10.17 -21.65 -7.88
C ASN A 137 10.73 -22.16 -6.54
N LEU A 138 9.98 -23.03 -5.86
CA LEU A 138 10.33 -23.60 -4.56
C LEU A 138 10.74 -25.09 -4.63
N GLU A 139 10.61 -25.76 -5.78
CA GLU A 139 10.82 -27.21 -5.94
C GLU A 139 12.19 -27.66 -5.43
N GLN A 140 13.26 -26.95 -5.80
CA GLN A 140 14.62 -27.26 -5.37
C GLN A 140 14.88 -26.96 -3.88
N LEU A 141 13.96 -26.24 -3.23
CA LEU A 141 14.07 -25.82 -1.83
C LEU A 141 13.25 -26.69 -0.89
N PHE A 142 12.53 -27.71 -1.40
CA PHE A 142 11.56 -28.50 -0.62
C PHE A 142 12.13 -29.08 0.66
N SER A 143 13.37 -29.57 0.65
CA SER A 143 14.04 -30.15 1.81
C SER A 143 14.76 -29.12 2.69
N GLN A 144 14.85 -27.86 2.27
CA GLN A 144 15.51 -26.82 3.05
C GLN A 144 14.60 -26.32 4.17
N ARG A 145 15.16 -26.06 5.35
CA ARG A 145 14.44 -25.40 6.45
C ARG A 145 14.15 -23.94 6.11
N ALA A 146 12.96 -23.47 6.45
CA ALA A 146 12.54 -22.11 6.16
C ALA A 146 13.47 -21.06 6.80
N GLY A 147 14.03 -21.37 7.98
CA GLY A 147 14.99 -20.51 8.66
C GLY A 147 16.31 -20.29 7.91
N THR A 148 16.68 -21.15 6.94
CA THR A 148 17.91 -21.04 6.16
C THR A 148 17.71 -20.34 4.80
N LEU A 149 16.46 -20.02 4.46
CA LEU A 149 16.13 -19.35 3.20
C LEU A 149 16.56 -17.89 3.19
N SER A 150 16.91 -17.38 2.01
CA SER A 150 17.08 -15.93 1.80
C SER A 150 15.76 -15.16 2.00
N GLY A 151 15.82 -13.84 2.14
CA GLY A 151 14.64 -12.98 2.27
C GLY A 151 13.64 -13.19 1.13
N GLY A 152 14.10 -13.15 -0.12
CA GLY A 152 13.24 -13.38 -1.28
C GLY A 152 12.66 -14.81 -1.35
N GLN A 153 13.42 -15.83 -0.94
CA GLN A 153 12.92 -17.20 -0.86
C GLN A 153 11.85 -17.36 0.22
N ARG A 154 12.02 -16.73 1.39
CA ARG A 154 11.01 -16.69 2.46
C ARG A 154 9.72 -16.02 1.98
N GLN A 155 9.82 -14.91 1.22
CA GLN A 155 8.65 -14.21 0.70
C GLN A 155 7.89 -15.07 -0.32
N ARG A 156 8.61 -15.78 -1.22
CA ARG A 156 7.99 -16.73 -2.16
C ARG A 156 7.28 -17.87 -1.41
N LEU A 157 7.90 -18.42 -0.36
CA LEU A 157 7.27 -19.44 0.47
C LEU A 157 6.03 -18.90 1.20
N ALA A 158 6.08 -17.69 1.74
CA ALA A 158 4.95 -17.07 2.41
C ALA A 158 3.78 -16.81 1.44
N LEU A 159 4.08 -16.36 0.21
CA LEU A 159 3.07 -16.16 -0.83
C LEU A 159 2.46 -17.49 -1.29
N ALA A 160 3.29 -18.53 -1.51
CA ALA A 160 2.83 -19.88 -1.82
C ALA A 160 1.88 -20.43 -0.75
N ALA A 161 2.24 -20.27 0.51
CA ALA A 161 1.41 -20.69 1.64
C ALA A 161 0.09 -19.91 1.70
N ALA A 162 0.11 -18.59 1.49
CA ALA A 162 -1.07 -17.73 1.51
C ALA A 162 -2.03 -17.98 0.33
N THR A 163 -1.54 -18.56 -0.77
CA THR A 163 -2.32 -18.85 -1.99
C THR A 163 -2.66 -20.33 -2.19
N LEU A 164 -2.18 -21.21 -1.29
CA LEU A 164 -2.28 -22.67 -1.43
C LEU A 164 -3.72 -23.17 -1.59
N HIS A 165 -4.67 -22.52 -0.92
CA HIS A 165 -6.10 -22.86 -0.92
C HIS A 165 -6.90 -22.12 -2.01
N GLU A 166 -6.23 -21.38 -2.93
CA GLU A 166 -6.82 -20.63 -4.04
C GLU A 166 -7.83 -19.55 -3.58
N PRO A 167 -7.36 -18.57 -2.78
CA PRO A 167 -8.22 -17.52 -2.26
C PRO A 167 -8.75 -16.59 -3.36
N GLU A 168 -9.93 -16.01 -3.14
CA GLU A 168 -10.48 -14.93 -3.99
C GLU A 168 -9.88 -13.57 -3.66
N LEU A 169 -9.43 -13.39 -2.42
CA LEU A 169 -8.82 -12.15 -1.90
C LEU A 169 -7.50 -12.45 -1.20
N LEU A 170 -6.48 -11.68 -1.50
CA LEU A 170 -5.16 -11.77 -0.86
C LEU A 170 -4.85 -10.43 -0.19
N LEU A 171 -4.56 -10.47 1.10
CA LEU A 171 -4.16 -9.30 1.89
C LEU A 171 -2.67 -9.44 2.24
N LEU A 172 -1.86 -8.47 1.85
CA LEU A 172 -0.40 -8.49 1.99
C LEU A 172 0.06 -7.28 2.79
N ASP A 173 0.65 -7.52 3.95
CA ASP A 173 1.10 -6.44 4.83
C ASP A 173 2.61 -6.23 4.69
N GLU A 174 3.02 -5.20 3.91
CA GLU A 174 4.41 -4.86 3.59
C GLU A 174 5.26 -6.06 3.13
N PRO A 175 4.81 -6.82 2.11
CA PRO A 175 5.37 -8.14 1.80
C PRO A 175 6.83 -8.09 1.34
N THR A 176 7.34 -6.96 0.90
CA THR A 176 8.65 -6.82 0.27
C THR A 176 9.62 -5.93 1.04
N SER A 177 9.28 -5.55 2.29
CA SER A 177 10.03 -4.58 3.09
C SER A 177 11.49 -4.98 3.40
N ALA A 178 11.81 -6.28 3.34
CA ALA A 178 13.15 -6.82 3.65
C ALA A 178 13.72 -7.65 2.48
N VAL A 179 13.41 -7.29 1.25
CA VAL A 179 13.74 -8.06 0.04
C VAL A 179 14.60 -7.21 -0.91
N ASP A 180 15.58 -7.84 -1.54
CA ASP A 180 16.40 -7.20 -2.55
C ASP A 180 15.59 -6.77 -3.80
N PRO A 181 16.08 -5.81 -4.60
CA PRO A 181 15.33 -5.26 -5.73
C PRO A 181 14.93 -6.29 -6.80
N GLN A 182 15.74 -7.34 -7.03
CA GLN A 182 15.40 -8.37 -8.02
C GLN A 182 14.27 -9.26 -7.49
N SER A 183 14.42 -9.78 -6.27
CA SER A 183 13.36 -10.58 -5.63
C SER A 183 12.05 -9.82 -5.48
N ARG A 184 12.11 -8.49 -5.28
CA ARG A 184 10.92 -7.64 -5.25
C ARG A 184 10.22 -7.60 -6.61
N ARG A 185 10.96 -7.44 -7.72
CA ARG A 185 10.38 -7.49 -9.07
C ARG A 185 9.69 -8.82 -9.33
N ASP A 186 10.37 -9.94 -9.05
CA ASP A 186 9.85 -11.28 -9.26
C ASP A 186 8.58 -11.55 -8.42
N PHE A 187 8.54 -11.01 -7.20
CA PHE A 187 7.36 -11.07 -6.34
C PHE A 187 6.16 -10.33 -6.96
N TRP A 188 6.36 -9.12 -7.50
CA TRP A 188 5.32 -8.35 -8.17
C TRP A 188 4.82 -9.04 -9.45
N GLU A 189 5.68 -9.68 -10.23
CA GLU A 189 5.27 -10.50 -11.38
C GLU A 189 4.33 -11.64 -10.94
N SER A 190 4.63 -12.28 -9.80
CA SER A 190 3.73 -13.30 -9.22
C SER A 190 2.37 -12.71 -8.83
N LEU A 191 2.32 -11.47 -8.30
CA LEU A 191 1.05 -10.80 -7.99
C LEU A 191 0.24 -10.52 -9.26
N PHE A 192 0.86 -10.05 -10.33
CA PHE A 192 0.18 -9.82 -11.61
C PHE A 192 -0.38 -11.14 -12.17
N ALA A 193 0.38 -12.23 -12.10
CA ALA A 193 -0.10 -13.55 -12.52
C ALA A 193 -1.31 -14.02 -11.70
N LEU A 194 -1.37 -13.73 -10.40
CA LEU A 194 -2.55 -14.02 -9.57
C LEU A 194 -3.77 -13.20 -10.00
N VAL A 195 -3.60 -11.91 -10.31
CA VAL A 195 -4.70 -11.04 -10.76
C VAL A 195 -5.26 -11.50 -12.11
N THR A 196 -4.43 -11.96 -13.05
CA THR A 196 -4.93 -12.49 -14.33
C THR A 196 -5.84 -13.72 -14.15
N ARG A 197 -5.73 -14.41 -13.01
CA ARG A 197 -6.61 -15.53 -12.62
C ARG A 197 -7.83 -15.07 -11.82
N GLY A 198 -8.05 -13.76 -11.68
CA GLY A 198 -9.20 -13.17 -11.00
C GLY A 198 -9.05 -12.94 -9.50
N VAL A 199 -7.86 -13.15 -8.92
CA VAL A 199 -7.59 -12.86 -7.51
C VAL A 199 -7.59 -11.35 -7.29
N THR A 200 -8.25 -10.90 -6.23
CA THR A 200 -8.16 -9.50 -5.77
C THR A 200 -7.02 -9.40 -4.76
N ILE A 201 -6.20 -8.38 -4.87
CA ILE A 201 -5.05 -8.19 -3.98
C ILE A 201 -5.12 -6.81 -3.32
N LEU A 202 -5.00 -6.77 -2.00
CA LEU A 202 -4.73 -5.55 -1.24
C LEU A 202 -3.32 -5.67 -0.67
N VAL A 203 -2.43 -4.75 -1.04
CA VAL A 203 -1.05 -4.71 -0.58
C VAL A 203 -0.77 -3.40 0.16
N SER A 204 -0.20 -3.47 1.36
CA SER A 204 0.35 -2.28 2.01
C SER A 204 1.82 -2.11 1.64
N THR A 205 2.22 -0.87 1.41
CA THR A 205 3.60 -0.50 1.12
C THR A 205 3.91 0.92 1.59
N HIS A 206 5.17 1.21 1.77
CA HIS A 206 5.70 2.57 1.94
C HIS A 206 6.64 2.96 0.78
N TYR A 207 6.79 2.09 -0.22
CA TYR A 207 7.60 2.32 -1.42
C TYR A 207 6.75 2.90 -2.55
N MET A 208 7.20 4.01 -3.14
CA MET A 208 6.49 4.69 -4.23
C MET A 208 6.48 3.87 -5.51
N ASP A 209 7.61 3.23 -5.84
CA ASP A 209 7.76 2.35 -7.00
C ASP A 209 6.82 1.13 -6.97
N GLU A 210 6.47 0.65 -5.80
CA GLU A 210 5.46 -0.40 -5.63
C GLU A 210 4.03 0.16 -5.75
N ALA A 211 3.79 1.32 -5.17
CA ALA A 211 2.50 1.97 -5.26
C ALA A 211 2.13 2.29 -6.72
N GLU A 212 3.09 2.72 -7.53
CA GLU A 212 2.88 2.97 -8.97
C GLU A 212 2.48 1.74 -9.77
N ARG A 213 2.79 0.52 -9.29
CA ARG A 213 2.39 -0.75 -9.92
C ARG A 213 0.95 -1.14 -9.62
N CYS A 214 0.30 -0.51 -8.63
CA CYS A 214 -1.07 -0.81 -8.26
C CYS A 214 -2.07 -0.26 -9.30
N HIS A 215 -3.21 -0.97 -9.46
CA HIS A 215 -4.31 -0.46 -10.30
C HIS A 215 -5.03 0.71 -9.63
N GLN A 216 -5.12 0.69 -8.31
CA GLN A 216 -5.72 1.73 -7.49
C GLN A 216 -4.91 1.89 -6.20
N LEU A 217 -4.93 3.08 -5.63
CA LEU A 217 -4.27 3.40 -4.36
C LEU A 217 -5.24 4.02 -3.37
N ALA A 218 -4.96 3.79 -2.10
CA ALA A 218 -5.43 4.58 -0.98
C ALA A 218 -4.22 5.10 -0.21
N ILE A 219 -4.08 6.42 -0.10
CA ILE A 219 -3.01 7.05 0.67
C ILE A 219 -3.52 7.29 2.09
N LEU A 220 -2.82 6.69 3.06
CA LEU A 220 -3.15 6.79 4.47
C LEU A 220 -2.14 7.66 5.22
N ALA A 221 -2.66 8.60 6.00
CA ALA A 221 -1.84 9.42 6.89
C ALA A 221 -2.60 9.67 8.21
N ASN A 222 -1.90 9.51 9.34
CA ASN A 222 -2.46 9.76 10.67
C ASN A 222 -3.80 9.04 10.92
N GLY A 223 -3.93 7.82 10.43
CA GLY A 223 -5.14 7.00 10.56
C GLY A 223 -6.27 7.35 9.60
N LYS A 224 -6.10 8.31 8.70
CA LYS A 224 -7.12 8.77 7.75
C LYS A 224 -6.76 8.39 6.32
N LEU A 225 -7.79 8.21 5.50
CA LEU A 225 -7.66 8.14 4.05
C LEU A 225 -7.61 9.58 3.52
N VAL A 226 -6.44 9.98 2.96
CA VAL A 226 -6.21 11.36 2.50
C VAL A 226 -6.32 11.52 0.99
N ALA A 227 -6.10 10.45 0.23
CA ALA A 227 -6.34 10.42 -1.21
C ALA A 227 -6.60 8.98 -1.67
N GLN A 228 -7.39 8.81 -2.73
CA GLN A 228 -7.57 7.50 -3.39
C GLN A 228 -7.82 7.67 -4.88
N GLY A 229 -7.34 6.71 -5.68
CA GLY A 229 -7.50 6.69 -7.13
C GLY A 229 -6.42 5.87 -7.82
N ALA A 230 -6.50 5.76 -9.14
CA ALA A 230 -5.41 5.19 -9.93
C ALA A 230 -4.18 6.10 -9.88
N PRO A 231 -2.94 5.55 -9.77
CA PRO A 231 -1.72 6.35 -9.66
C PRO A 231 -1.61 7.46 -10.72
N PRO A 232 -1.84 7.20 -12.03
CA PRO A 232 -1.79 8.26 -13.05
C PRO A 232 -2.80 9.39 -12.84
N ARG A 233 -4.00 9.06 -12.32
CA ARG A 233 -5.02 10.06 -11.99
C ARG A 233 -4.61 10.91 -10.81
N LEU A 234 -4.11 10.28 -9.73
CA LEU A 234 -3.63 11.01 -8.55
C LEU A 234 -2.53 12.00 -8.92
N MET A 235 -1.61 11.63 -9.82
CA MET A 235 -0.56 12.52 -10.33
C MET A 235 -1.09 13.65 -11.23
N THR A 236 -2.18 13.43 -11.96
CA THR A 236 -2.79 14.46 -12.81
C THR A 236 -3.69 15.40 -12.02
N ASP A 237 -4.44 14.85 -11.05
CA ASP A 237 -5.48 15.57 -10.31
C ASP A 237 -4.92 16.24 -9.02
N ILE A 238 -3.60 16.22 -8.83
CA ILE A 238 -2.96 16.88 -7.69
C ILE A 238 -3.33 18.37 -7.65
N ALA A 239 -3.80 18.83 -6.50
CA ALA A 239 -4.14 20.24 -6.28
C ALA A 239 -2.88 21.11 -6.02
N ALA A 240 -1.86 20.97 -6.89
CA ALA A 240 -0.62 21.75 -6.83
C ALA A 240 0.05 21.84 -8.23
N ARG A 241 0.86 22.89 -8.43
CA ARG A 241 1.83 22.96 -9.53
C ARG A 241 3.18 22.50 -8.99
N VAL A 242 3.91 21.68 -9.75
CA VAL A 242 5.22 21.16 -9.34
C VAL A 242 6.30 21.78 -10.21
N VAL A 243 7.25 22.47 -9.56
CA VAL A 243 8.43 23.02 -10.21
C VAL A 243 9.67 22.28 -9.70
N GLU A 244 10.39 21.67 -10.61
CA GLU A 244 11.70 21.08 -10.34
C GLU A 244 12.77 22.18 -10.34
N VAL A 245 13.62 22.20 -9.33
CA VAL A 245 14.72 23.14 -9.18
C VAL A 245 16.02 22.38 -9.09
N GLU A 246 16.96 22.74 -10.00
CA GLU A 246 18.37 22.35 -9.91
C GLU A 246 19.18 23.55 -9.40
N ALA A 247 19.80 23.45 -8.25
CA ALA A 247 20.59 24.53 -7.66
C ALA A 247 21.94 24.02 -7.17
N ILE A 248 22.99 24.85 -7.32
CA ILE A 248 24.33 24.53 -6.83
C ILE A 248 24.32 24.39 -5.31
N ASP A 249 23.68 25.32 -4.60
CA ASP A 249 23.43 25.22 -3.17
C ASP A 249 21.95 24.88 -2.91
N THR A 250 21.66 23.59 -2.81
CA THR A 250 20.31 23.07 -2.59
C THR A 250 19.75 23.51 -1.22
N ALA A 251 20.60 23.70 -0.21
CA ALA A 251 20.16 24.11 1.12
C ALA A 251 19.73 25.58 1.14
N ALA A 252 20.53 26.46 0.53
CA ALA A 252 20.20 27.88 0.36
C ALA A 252 18.95 28.06 -0.50
N ALA A 253 18.84 27.29 -1.62
CA ALA A 253 17.64 27.28 -2.46
C ALA A 253 16.39 26.90 -1.65
N ARG A 254 16.44 25.78 -0.92
CA ARG A 254 15.33 25.32 -0.08
C ARG A 254 14.90 26.37 0.94
N HIS A 255 15.85 26.99 1.63
CA HIS A 255 15.56 28.04 2.62
C HIS A 255 14.88 29.26 1.96
N ALA A 256 15.39 29.73 0.83
CA ALA A 256 14.82 30.85 0.10
C ALA A 256 13.39 30.56 -0.40
N LEU A 257 13.14 29.34 -0.88
CA LEU A 257 11.86 28.92 -1.42
C LEU A 257 10.79 28.73 -0.33
N LEU A 258 11.14 28.18 0.82
CA LEU A 258 10.21 28.02 1.95
C LEU A 258 9.73 29.36 2.53
N ALA A 259 10.45 30.43 2.31
CA ALA A 259 10.04 31.78 2.70
C ALA A 259 9.04 32.45 1.75
N ASP A 260 8.70 31.81 0.60
CA ASP A 260 7.66 32.31 -0.30
C ASP A 260 6.28 31.75 0.13
N PRO A 261 5.29 32.63 0.42
CA PRO A 261 3.96 32.19 0.87
C PRO A 261 3.17 31.39 -0.19
N ALA A 262 3.54 31.49 -1.47
CA ALA A 262 2.91 30.68 -2.52
C ALA A 262 3.47 29.23 -2.59
N VAL A 263 4.57 28.97 -1.90
CA VAL A 263 5.17 27.63 -1.82
C VAL A 263 4.46 26.83 -0.74
N LEU A 264 3.83 25.75 -1.15
CA LEU A 264 3.13 24.81 -0.26
C LEU A 264 4.12 23.85 0.41
N SER A 265 5.12 23.38 -0.34
CA SER A 265 6.12 22.43 0.14
C SER A 265 7.37 22.47 -0.75
N VAL A 266 8.50 22.09 -0.17
CA VAL A 266 9.78 21.86 -0.87
C VAL A 266 10.31 20.50 -0.44
N ALA A 267 10.31 19.54 -1.35
CA ALA A 267 10.87 18.20 -1.16
C ALA A 267 12.20 18.08 -1.91
N GLN A 268 13.18 17.42 -1.31
CA GLN A 268 14.45 17.14 -1.98
C GLN A 268 14.41 15.72 -2.56
N LEU A 269 14.62 15.61 -3.87
CA LEU A 269 14.74 14.36 -4.60
C LEU A 269 16.14 14.23 -5.20
N GLY A 270 17.02 13.54 -4.47
CA GLY A 270 18.43 13.45 -4.84
C GLY A 270 19.10 14.84 -4.81
N THR A 271 19.58 15.31 -5.96
CA THR A 271 20.23 16.63 -6.14
C THR A 271 19.23 17.74 -6.52
N ARG A 272 17.95 17.41 -6.72
CA ARG A 272 16.90 18.35 -7.16
C ARG A 272 15.94 18.64 -6.03
N LEU A 273 15.25 19.79 -6.14
CA LEU A 273 14.11 20.10 -5.28
C LEU A 273 12.83 20.09 -6.11
N HIS A 274 11.81 19.42 -5.60
CA HIS A 274 10.45 19.58 -6.07
C HIS A 274 9.71 20.59 -5.20
N VAL A 275 9.26 21.66 -5.83
CA VAL A 275 8.57 22.78 -5.19
C VAL A 275 7.10 22.70 -5.56
N LEU A 276 6.25 22.49 -4.57
CA LEU A 276 4.82 22.47 -4.74
C LEU A 276 4.28 23.88 -4.51
N LEU A 277 3.52 24.39 -5.49
CA LEU A 277 2.89 25.71 -5.43
C LEU A 277 1.35 25.59 -5.55
N ASP A 278 0.68 26.64 -5.11
CA ASP A 278 -0.77 26.78 -5.31
C ASP A 278 -1.15 26.58 -6.79
N PRO A 279 -2.18 25.78 -7.09
CA PRO A 279 -2.59 25.50 -8.46
C PRO A 279 -3.00 26.76 -9.24
N ALA A 280 -3.44 27.83 -8.57
CA ALA A 280 -3.80 29.11 -9.18
C ALA A 280 -2.59 29.94 -9.61
N GLN A 281 -1.36 29.53 -9.22
CA GLN A 281 -0.15 30.26 -9.56
C GLN A 281 0.11 30.22 -11.07
N GLN A 282 0.10 31.40 -11.68
CA GLN A 282 0.53 31.60 -13.07
C GLN A 282 2.06 31.64 -13.15
N GLU A 283 2.62 31.10 -14.21
CA GLU A 283 4.09 31.10 -14.48
C GLU A 283 4.91 30.63 -13.25
N PRO A 284 4.61 29.43 -12.72
CA PRO A 284 5.22 28.98 -11.45
C PRO A 284 6.73 28.83 -11.55
N ALA A 285 7.28 28.42 -12.71
CA ALA A 285 8.73 28.29 -12.90
C ALA A 285 9.43 29.66 -12.87
N ASP A 286 8.87 30.69 -13.52
CA ASP A 286 9.43 32.03 -13.56
C ASP A 286 9.43 32.67 -12.15
N ARG A 287 8.34 32.45 -11.39
CA ARG A 287 8.26 32.88 -9.99
C ARG A 287 9.38 32.27 -9.15
N ILE A 288 9.61 30.95 -9.27
CA ILE A 288 10.68 30.25 -8.55
C ILE A 288 12.06 30.78 -8.99
N ALA A 289 12.31 30.96 -10.30
CA ALA A 289 13.53 31.54 -10.81
C ALA A 289 13.79 32.96 -10.25
N ALA A 290 12.77 33.81 -10.20
CA ALA A 290 12.86 35.14 -9.65
C ALA A 290 13.19 35.09 -8.14
N ARG A 291 12.60 34.16 -7.38
CA ARG A 291 12.85 33.98 -5.95
C ARG A 291 14.27 33.54 -5.67
N LEU A 292 14.81 32.59 -6.45
CA LEU A 292 16.20 32.14 -6.35
C LEU A 292 17.18 33.29 -6.64
N ARG A 293 16.97 34.04 -7.73
CA ARG A 293 17.79 35.21 -8.08
C ARG A 293 17.78 36.27 -6.96
N ALA A 294 16.62 36.59 -6.40
CA ALA A 294 16.50 37.55 -5.30
C ALA A 294 17.24 37.10 -4.04
N ALA A 295 17.42 35.80 -3.84
CA ALA A 295 18.16 35.22 -2.75
C ALA A 295 19.66 35.03 -3.06
N GLY A 296 20.13 35.40 -4.27
CA GLY A 296 21.50 35.20 -4.72
C GLY A 296 21.87 33.72 -4.93
N VAL A 297 20.86 32.84 -5.16
CA VAL A 297 21.07 31.42 -5.38
C VAL A 297 21.06 31.15 -6.88
N GLU A 298 22.12 30.54 -7.38
CA GLU A 298 22.25 30.13 -8.76
C GLU A 298 21.53 28.77 -8.96
N GLY A 299 20.58 28.72 -9.91
CA GLY A 299 19.80 27.52 -10.20
C GLY A 299 18.79 27.71 -11.32
N GLU A 300 18.36 26.58 -11.86
CA GLU A 300 17.35 26.49 -12.90
C GLU A 300 16.02 25.98 -12.34
N SER A 301 14.90 26.42 -12.90
CA SER A 301 13.56 26.01 -12.49
C SER A 301 12.73 25.63 -13.70
N THR A 302 12.10 24.45 -13.66
CA THR A 302 11.31 23.90 -14.75
C THR A 302 9.98 23.35 -14.23
N LEU A 303 8.87 23.68 -14.90
CA LEU A 303 7.56 23.08 -14.61
C LEU A 303 7.58 21.61 -15.04
N VAL A 304 7.29 20.71 -14.11
CA VAL A 304 7.28 19.27 -14.36
C VAL A 304 5.93 18.64 -14.03
N ARG A 305 5.72 17.42 -14.52
CA ARG A 305 4.58 16.62 -14.08
C ARG A 305 4.81 16.12 -12.66
N ALA A 306 3.75 16.13 -11.87
CA ALA A 306 3.83 15.58 -10.52
C ALA A 306 4.16 14.09 -10.54
N SER A 307 5.02 13.67 -9.62
CA SER A 307 5.27 12.27 -9.26
C SER A 307 4.27 11.81 -8.20
N LEU A 308 4.24 10.50 -7.93
CA LEU A 308 3.44 9.98 -6.83
C LEU A 308 3.96 10.47 -5.46
N GLU A 309 5.26 10.76 -5.35
CA GLU A 309 5.85 11.35 -4.16
C GLU A 309 5.33 12.77 -3.91
N ASP A 310 5.16 13.58 -4.96
CA ASP A 310 4.56 14.91 -4.85
C ASP A 310 3.09 14.83 -4.38
N VAL A 311 2.33 13.86 -4.92
CA VAL A 311 0.95 13.59 -4.46
C VAL A 311 0.94 13.24 -2.98
N PHE A 312 1.86 12.39 -2.55
CA PHE A 312 1.97 11.97 -1.16
C PHE A 312 2.29 13.16 -0.25
N VAL A 313 3.26 14.00 -0.62
CA VAL A 313 3.64 15.21 0.11
C VAL A 313 2.47 16.20 0.19
N ALA A 314 1.79 16.43 -0.93
CA ALA A 314 0.62 17.32 -0.97
C ALA A 314 -0.52 16.82 -0.07
N ALA A 315 -0.86 15.52 -0.15
CA ALA A 315 -1.95 14.91 0.59
C ALA A 315 -1.69 14.80 2.10
N THR A 316 -0.44 14.61 2.50
CA THR A 316 -0.07 14.40 3.91
C THR A 316 0.38 15.66 4.63
N GLY A 317 0.65 16.76 3.91
CA GLY A 317 1.22 17.99 4.47
C GLY A 317 2.64 17.83 5.01
N PHE A 318 3.35 16.75 4.66
CA PHE A 318 4.68 16.39 5.20
C PHE A 318 5.75 17.47 4.97
N GLY A 319 5.58 18.34 3.96
CA GLY A 319 6.56 19.40 3.64
C GLY A 319 6.53 20.60 4.60
N ARG A 320 5.42 20.85 5.30
CA ARG A 320 5.28 21.98 6.23
C ARG A 320 5.82 21.68 7.64
N THR A 321 5.90 20.42 8.05
CA THR A 321 6.19 20.04 9.45
C THR A 321 7.68 19.90 9.78
N GLN A 322 8.59 19.89 8.83
CA GLN A 322 10.02 19.82 9.12
C GLN A 322 10.66 21.20 9.43
N GLY A 323 10.00 22.30 9.09
CA GLY A 323 10.46 23.67 9.40
C GLY A 323 10.09 24.17 10.80
N ASP A 324 8.94 23.74 11.34
CA ASP A 324 8.40 24.29 12.60
C ASP A 324 8.89 23.58 13.88
N ARG A 325 9.61 22.46 13.76
CA ARG A 325 10.13 21.73 14.95
C ARG A 325 11.59 22.05 15.31
N ALA A 326 12.27 22.91 14.57
CA ALA A 326 13.64 23.33 14.87
C ALA A 326 13.73 24.68 15.60
N GLY A 327 12.61 25.23 16.08
CA GLY A 327 12.52 26.55 16.73
C GLY A 327 11.65 26.55 18.00
N GLY A 328 11.77 25.53 18.85
CA GLY A 328 11.12 25.49 20.15
C GLY A 328 12.00 24.85 21.20
#